data_2cfb2c79090ba675a2f83ed553ba07c3
#
_entry.id   2cfb2c79090ba675a2f83ed553ba07c3
#
_cell.length_a   1.000
_cell.length_b   1.000
_cell.length_c   1.000
_cell.angle_alpha   90.00
_cell.angle_beta   90.00
_cell.angle_gamma   90.00
#
_symmetry.space_group_name_H-M   'P 1'
#
loop_
_entity.id
_entity.type
_entity.pdbx_description
1 polymer ?
#
loop_
_entity_poly.entity_id
_entity_poly.type
_entity_poly.pdbx_seq_one_letter_code
_entity_poly.pdbx_strand_id
1 'polypeptide(L)'
;MKFYIDFEATQPENEIIAIGAVAENGATFHTLVKPQLSSISQYISQMTHISAEDLEWAPDINKALIEFDAWMMTQESNIMNCRFISYGNDDKFVKSTLPAITNEHAFTVAAILMAKIEDCSAETKRFFHGTIKLVHAFNYVQAAETEQKHNPLEDAMMLQKVYEHMQTHDPLPCHPLNKGFDAAMSSASVKMPSGTFWCKHVNGGKNGKIRNFETCDDAIDWLITDVMRAKEPELIHRDRIMANIMKAVRKGTGYCNYKWGRVKEEEVTND
;
A
#
# COMPACT_ATOMS: atom_id res chain seq x y z
N MET A 1 12.64 -2.54 -22.02
CA MET A 1 11.53 -1.60 -21.74
C MET A 1 10.85 -1.98 -20.45
N LYS A 2 10.56 -1.02 -19.55
CA LYS A 2 9.72 -1.24 -18.36
C LYS A 2 8.30 -0.75 -18.65
N PHE A 3 7.33 -1.52 -18.15
CA PHE A 3 5.94 -1.15 -18.11
C PHE A 3 5.49 -1.16 -16.65
N TYR A 4 4.90 -0.08 -16.20
CA TYR A 4 4.29 0.05 -14.89
C TYR A 4 2.81 -0.22 -15.08
N ILE A 5 2.28 -1.20 -14.37
CA ILE A 5 0.91 -1.70 -14.58
C ILE A 5 0.15 -1.74 -13.26
N ASP A 6 -1.14 -1.51 -13.37
CA ASP A 6 -2.10 -1.67 -12.30
C ASP A 6 -3.42 -2.19 -12.85
N PHE A 7 -4.13 -3.00 -12.07
CA PHE A 7 -5.41 -3.58 -12.42
C PHE A 7 -6.45 -3.26 -11.35
N GLU A 8 -7.66 -2.90 -11.79
CA GLU A 8 -8.81 -2.96 -10.90
C GLU A 8 -9.59 -4.25 -11.14
N ALA A 9 -10.15 -4.82 -10.08
CA ALA A 9 -10.79 -6.12 -10.12
C ALA A 9 -12.05 -6.19 -9.27
N THR A 10 -12.93 -7.11 -9.59
CA THR A 10 -14.10 -7.47 -8.77
C THR A 10 -13.66 -8.09 -7.44
N GLN A 11 -14.55 -8.12 -6.46
CA GLN A 11 -14.36 -8.83 -5.20
C GLN A 11 -15.64 -9.62 -4.85
N PRO A 12 -15.47 -10.84 -4.37
CA PRO A 12 -14.23 -11.55 -3.97
C PRO A 12 -13.51 -12.30 -5.12
N GLU A 13 -14.07 -12.35 -6.33
CA GLU A 13 -13.61 -13.20 -7.44
C GLU A 13 -12.28 -12.75 -8.03
N ASN A 14 -11.92 -11.47 -7.88
CA ASN A 14 -10.71 -10.86 -8.41
C ASN A 14 -10.60 -10.90 -9.95
N GLU A 15 -11.74 -10.83 -10.66
CA GLU A 15 -11.78 -10.72 -12.12
C GLU A 15 -11.46 -9.27 -12.54
N ILE A 16 -10.57 -9.09 -13.50
CA ILE A 16 -10.14 -7.78 -13.98
C ILE A 16 -11.30 -7.02 -14.61
N ILE A 17 -11.47 -5.76 -14.20
CA ILE A 17 -12.46 -4.80 -14.74
C ILE A 17 -11.83 -3.55 -15.34
N ALA A 18 -10.55 -3.32 -15.10
CA ALA A 18 -9.81 -2.24 -15.77
C ALA A 18 -8.31 -2.55 -15.79
N ILE A 19 -7.64 -2.08 -16.85
CA ILE A 19 -6.19 -2.21 -17.06
C ILE A 19 -5.62 -0.80 -17.24
N GLY A 20 -4.63 -0.43 -16.45
CA GLY A 20 -3.83 0.78 -16.59
C GLY A 20 -2.36 0.44 -16.77
N ALA A 21 -1.68 1.09 -17.70
CA ALA A 21 -0.26 0.90 -17.89
C ALA A 21 0.44 2.17 -18.39
N VAL A 22 1.71 2.30 -17.96
CA VAL A 22 2.61 3.36 -18.44
C VAL A 22 3.92 2.72 -18.87
N ALA A 23 4.36 2.99 -20.07
CA ALA A 23 5.67 2.57 -20.55
C ALA A 23 6.77 3.51 -20.01
N GLU A 24 8.00 3.02 -19.91
CA GLU A 24 9.18 3.78 -19.46
C GLU A 24 9.39 5.10 -20.21
N ASN A 25 8.93 5.19 -21.47
CA ASN A 25 9.00 6.40 -22.32
C ASN A 25 7.81 7.37 -22.09
N GLY A 26 6.89 7.05 -21.17
CA GLY A 26 5.73 7.86 -20.85
C GLY A 26 4.47 7.58 -21.70
N ALA A 27 4.51 6.64 -22.65
CA ALA A 27 3.32 6.22 -23.38
C ALA A 27 2.36 5.51 -22.43
N THR A 28 1.06 5.72 -22.59
CA THR A 28 0.02 5.22 -21.69
C THR A 28 -0.96 4.29 -22.40
N PHE A 29 -1.52 3.36 -21.63
CA PHE A 29 -2.63 2.50 -22.02
C PHE A 29 -3.67 2.48 -20.90
N HIS A 30 -4.93 2.55 -21.27
CA HIS A 30 -6.03 2.38 -20.33
C HIS A 30 -7.23 1.78 -21.05
N THR A 31 -7.84 0.76 -20.44
CA THR A 31 -9.12 0.20 -20.92
C THR A 31 -9.93 -0.33 -19.76
N LEU A 32 -11.25 -0.18 -19.83
CA LEU A 32 -12.16 -0.95 -19.00
C LEU A 32 -12.28 -2.37 -19.56
N VAL A 33 -12.71 -3.31 -18.73
CA VAL A 33 -12.90 -4.72 -19.11
C VAL A 33 -14.25 -5.19 -18.60
N LYS A 34 -15.09 -5.72 -19.49
CA LYS A 34 -16.37 -6.32 -19.11
C LYS A 34 -16.14 -7.65 -18.41
N PRO A 35 -16.48 -7.80 -17.12
CA PRO A 35 -16.34 -9.06 -16.41
C PRO A 35 -17.32 -10.10 -16.96
N GLN A 36 -16.91 -11.37 -16.99
CA GLN A 36 -17.68 -12.49 -17.53
C GLN A 36 -18.00 -13.55 -16.47
N LEU A 37 -17.23 -13.59 -15.39
CA LEU A 37 -17.36 -14.59 -14.31
C LEU A 37 -18.10 -14.02 -13.10
N SER A 38 -18.10 -12.69 -12.95
CA SER A 38 -18.60 -12.01 -11.77
C SER A 38 -19.27 -10.68 -12.13
N SER A 39 -19.87 -10.01 -11.14
CA SER A 39 -20.41 -8.67 -11.29
C SER A 39 -19.67 -7.70 -10.37
N ILE A 40 -19.62 -6.42 -10.77
CA ILE A 40 -19.04 -5.39 -9.92
C ILE A 40 -19.95 -5.17 -8.70
N SER A 41 -19.36 -5.19 -7.50
CA SER A 41 -20.08 -4.88 -6.27
C SER A 41 -20.19 -3.36 -6.08
N GLN A 42 -21.20 -2.92 -5.31
CA GLN A 42 -21.36 -1.50 -4.96
C GLN A 42 -20.09 -0.94 -4.27
N TYR A 43 -19.43 -1.74 -3.44
CA TYR A 43 -18.18 -1.35 -2.77
C TYR A 43 -17.07 -1.04 -3.78
N ILE A 44 -16.83 -1.95 -4.74
CA ILE A 44 -15.81 -1.76 -5.79
C ILE A 44 -16.17 -0.57 -6.68
N SER A 45 -17.44 -0.45 -7.08
CA SER A 45 -17.91 0.70 -7.89
C SER A 45 -17.67 2.04 -7.18
N GLN A 46 -17.92 2.13 -5.88
CA GLN A 46 -17.66 3.35 -5.11
C GLN A 46 -16.15 3.63 -4.95
N MET A 47 -15.33 2.60 -4.83
CA MET A 47 -13.89 2.73 -4.66
C MET A 47 -13.18 3.14 -5.95
N THR A 48 -13.54 2.50 -7.07
CA THR A 48 -12.90 2.71 -8.38
C THR A 48 -13.59 3.76 -9.24
N HIS A 49 -14.79 4.18 -8.85
CA HIS A 49 -15.69 5.02 -9.66
C HIS A 49 -16.10 4.41 -10.99
N ILE A 50 -15.97 3.09 -11.14
CA ILE A 50 -16.42 2.33 -12.31
C ILE A 50 -17.83 1.81 -12.01
N SER A 51 -18.80 2.10 -12.88
CA SER A 51 -20.16 1.61 -12.74
C SER A 51 -20.39 0.33 -13.57
N ALA A 52 -21.47 -0.40 -13.27
CA ALA A 52 -21.90 -1.52 -14.11
C ALA A 52 -22.26 -1.08 -15.53
N GLU A 53 -22.78 0.13 -15.70
CA GLU A 53 -23.11 0.73 -16.98
C GLU A 53 -21.86 1.02 -17.82
N ASP A 54 -20.77 1.49 -17.19
CA ASP A 54 -19.48 1.69 -17.87
C ASP A 54 -18.91 0.37 -18.41
N LEU A 55 -19.12 -0.73 -17.65
CA LEU A 55 -18.64 -2.05 -18.03
C LEU A 55 -19.51 -2.74 -19.09
N GLU A 56 -20.76 -2.32 -19.27
CA GLU A 56 -21.66 -2.95 -20.24
C GLU A 56 -21.13 -2.87 -21.68
N TRP A 57 -20.49 -1.76 -22.02
CA TRP A 57 -19.95 -1.49 -23.35
C TRP A 57 -18.43 -1.68 -23.46
N ALA A 58 -17.78 -2.05 -22.35
CA ALA A 58 -16.36 -2.34 -22.34
C ALA A 58 -16.04 -3.61 -23.15
N PRO A 59 -14.82 -3.72 -23.74
CA PRO A 59 -14.35 -4.95 -24.35
C PRO A 59 -14.32 -6.07 -23.32
N ASP A 60 -14.46 -7.31 -23.78
CA ASP A 60 -14.15 -8.47 -22.95
C ASP A 60 -12.64 -8.59 -22.72
N ILE A 61 -12.24 -9.46 -21.80
CA ILE A 61 -10.83 -9.64 -21.45
C ILE A 61 -9.98 -10.11 -22.63
N ASN A 62 -10.53 -10.88 -23.57
CA ASN A 62 -9.79 -11.34 -24.74
C ASN A 62 -9.39 -10.15 -25.62
N LYS A 63 -10.35 -9.28 -25.92
CA LYS A 63 -10.12 -8.08 -26.73
C LYS A 63 -9.21 -7.09 -25.99
N ALA A 64 -9.44 -6.88 -24.70
CA ALA A 64 -8.61 -5.96 -23.88
C ALA A 64 -7.13 -6.36 -23.86
N LEU A 65 -6.83 -7.68 -23.69
CA LEU A 65 -5.47 -8.17 -23.69
C LEU A 65 -4.81 -8.12 -25.07
N ILE A 66 -5.55 -8.35 -26.15
CA ILE A 66 -5.05 -8.20 -27.52
C ILE A 66 -4.70 -6.73 -27.81
N GLU A 67 -5.56 -5.79 -27.40
CA GLU A 67 -5.31 -4.35 -27.54
C GLU A 67 -4.11 -3.89 -26.69
N PHE A 68 -4.00 -4.44 -25.47
CA PHE A 68 -2.84 -4.19 -24.60
C PHE A 68 -1.53 -4.69 -25.24
N ASP A 69 -1.51 -5.91 -25.76
CA ASP A 69 -0.35 -6.44 -26.46
C ASP A 69 0.02 -5.60 -27.69
N ALA A 70 -0.96 -5.26 -28.53
CA ALA A 70 -0.74 -4.39 -29.68
C ALA A 70 -0.12 -3.05 -29.28
N TRP A 71 -0.60 -2.43 -28.19
CA TRP A 71 -0.01 -1.21 -27.64
C TRP A 71 1.43 -1.45 -27.15
N MET A 72 1.68 -2.50 -26.38
CA MET A 72 3.03 -2.85 -25.89
C MET A 72 4.01 -3.04 -27.05
N MET A 73 3.60 -3.73 -28.12
CA MET A 73 4.41 -3.97 -29.30
C MET A 73 4.77 -2.69 -30.07
N THR A 74 4.01 -1.60 -29.92
CA THR A 74 4.40 -0.29 -30.45
C THR A 74 5.53 0.36 -29.65
N GLN A 75 5.72 -0.04 -28.38
CA GLN A 75 6.76 0.49 -27.49
C GLN A 75 8.04 -0.36 -27.53
N GLU A 76 7.91 -1.68 -27.57
CA GLU A 76 9.01 -2.64 -27.61
C GLU A 76 8.58 -3.88 -28.43
N SER A 77 9.24 -4.10 -29.53
CA SER A 77 8.90 -5.17 -30.46
C SER A 77 9.17 -6.59 -29.93
N ASN A 78 9.93 -6.71 -28.86
CA ASN A 78 10.24 -8.00 -28.25
C ASN A 78 9.79 -8.04 -26.78
N ILE A 79 8.66 -8.67 -26.53
CA ILE A 79 8.08 -8.81 -25.18
C ILE A 79 9.02 -9.51 -24.18
N MET A 80 10.01 -10.28 -24.66
CA MET A 80 11.01 -10.91 -23.79
C MET A 80 11.94 -9.87 -23.14
N ASN A 81 12.11 -8.70 -23.76
CA ASN A 81 12.87 -7.56 -23.24
C ASN A 81 12.04 -6.70 -22.27
N CYS A 82 10.75 -7.01 -22.09
CA CYS A 82 9.86 -6.24 -21.24
C CYS A 82 9.95 -6.72 -19.79
N ARG A 83 9.84 -5.77 -18.87
CA ARG A 83 9.59 -5.99 -17.44
C ARG A 83 8.27 -5.32 -17.08
N PHE A 84 7.45 -5.99 -16.30
CA PHE A 84 6.16 -5.49 -15.85
C PHE A 84 6.23 -5.25 -14.35
N ILE A 85 6.22 -4.00 -13.94
CA ILE A 85 6.33 -3.59 -12.54
C ILE A 85 4.91 -3.32 -12.02
N SER A 86 4.53 -3.95 -10.91
CA SER A 86 3.28 -3.70 -10.22
C SER A 86 3.48 -3.36 -8.74
N TYR A 87 2.42 -2.95 -8.07
CA TYR A 87 2.44 -2.64 -6.64
C TYR A 87 1.40 -3.47 -5.90
N GLY A 88 1.75 -4.69 -5.55
CA GLY A 88 0.86 -5.61 -4.84
C GLY A 88 0.74 -6.96 -5.56
N ASN A 89 -0.46 -7.51 -5.52
CA ASN A 89 -0.70 -8.88 -5.99
C ASN A 89 -1.43 -8.91 -7.35
N ASP A 90 -1.04 -8.09 -8.31
CA ASP A 90 -1.68 -7.98 -9.62
C ASP A 90 -1.64 -9.28 -10.44
N ASP A 91 -0.62 -10.09 -10.23
CA ASP A 91 -0.54 -11.45 -10.79
C ASP A 91 -1.76 -12.32 -10.43
N LYS A 92 -2.34 -12.12 -9.24
CA LYS A 92 -3.55 -12.85 -8.80
C LYS A 92 -4.77 -12.43 -9.61
N PHE A 93 -4.91 -11.16 -9.97
CA PHE A 93 -6.03 -10.70 -10.79
C PHE A 93 -5.96 -11.32 -12.18
N VAL A 94 -4.78 -11.35 -12.81
CA VAL A 94 -4.58 -12.05 -14.08
C VAL A 94 -4.92 -13.52 -13.94
N LYS A 95 -4.44 -14.21 -12.89
CA LYS A 95 -4.72 -15.61 -12.63
C LYS A 95 -6.21 -15.89 -12.44
N SER A 96 -6.91 -15.05 -11.70
CA SER A 96 -8.35 -15.23 -11.42
C SER A 96 -9.20 -14.99 -12.67
N THR A 97 -8.72 -14.20 -13.62
CA THR A 97 -9.41 -13.90 -14.87
C THR A 97 -9.18 -14.98 -15.96
N LEU A 98 -8.19 -15.87 -15.80
CA LEU A 98 -7.88 -16.92 -16.81
C LEU A 98 -9.10 -17.71 -17.29
N PRO A 99 -10.07 -18.13 -16.44
CA PRO A 99 -11.24 -18.87 -16.89
C PRO A 99 -12.14 -18.13 -17.91
N ALA A 100 -12.06 -16.81 -17.96
CA ALA A 100 -12.78 -15.98 -18.93
C ALA A 100 -12.03 -15.83 -20.26
N ILE A 101 -10.76 -16.25 -20.33
CA ILE A 101 -9.94 -16.10 -21.53
C ILE A 101 -10.12 -17.32 -22.44
N THR A 102 -10.72 -17.10 -23.60
CA THR A 102 -11.01 -18.14 -24.59
C THR A 102 -10.18 -18.02 -25.88
N ASN A 103 -9.54 -16.86 -26.07
CA ASN A 103 -8.70 -16.59 -27.22
C ASN A 103 -7.24 -17.01 -26.92
N GLU A 104 -6.61 -17.76 -27.80
CA GLU A 104 -5.25 -18.30 -27.63
C GLU A 104 -4.18 -17.19 -27.51
N HIS A 105 -4.31 -16.11 -28.30
CA HIS A 105 -3.39 -14.99 -28.23
C HIS A 105 -3.53 -14.25 -26.88
N ALA A 106 -4.75 -13.95 -26.46
CA ALA A 106 -5.01 -13.32 -25.15
C ALA A 106 -4.51 -14.20 -23.99
N PHE A 107 -4.68 -15.53 -24.09
CA PHE A 107 -4.14 -16.46 -23.11
C PHE A 107 -2.60 -16.40 -23.04
N THR A 108 -1.94 -16.31 -24.19
CA THR A 108 -0.49 -16.16 -24.25
C THR A 108 -0.03 -14.87 -23.57
N VAL A 109 -0.71 -13.76 -23.82
CA VAL A 109 -0.43 -12.47 -23.16
C VAL A 109 -0.62 -12.57 -21.64
N ALA A 110 -1.72 -13.17 -21.19
CA ALA A 110 -1.97 -13.38 -19.76
C ALA A 110 -0.89 -14.26 -19.11
N ALA A 111 -0.47 -15.34 -19.78
CA ALA A 111 0.60 -16.22 -19.30
C ALA A 111 1.95 -15.49 -19.17
N ILE A 112 2.27 -14.61 -20.13
CA ILE A 112 3.48 -13.78 -20.07
C ILE A 112 3.40 -12.78 -18.91
N LEU A 113 2.27 -12.11 -18.73
CA LEU A 113 2.06 -11.20 -17.60
C LEU A 113 2.24 -11.93 -16.28
N MET A 114 1.57 -13.08 -16.08
CA MET A 114 1.72 -13.89 -14.86
C MET A 114 3.16 -14.30 -14.58
N ALA A 115 3.92 -14.61 -15.62
CA ALA A 115 5.31 -15.05 -15.48
C ALA A 115 6.30 -13.90 -15.24
N LYS A 116 5.95 -12.67 -15.64
CA LYS A 116 6.88 -11.54 -15.69
C LYS A 116 6.46 -10.34 -14.81
N ILE A 117 5.29 -10.34 -14.21
CA ILE A 117 4.91 -9.30 -13.24
C ILE A 117 5.84 -9.36 -12.04
N GLU A 118 6.46 -8.24 -11.74
CA GLU A 118 7.35 -8.02 -10.61
C GLU A 118 6.64 -7.11 -9.59
N ASP A 119 6.22 -7.67 -8.46
CA ASP A 119 5.68 -6.90 -7.35
C ASP A 119 6.82 -6.15 -6.64
N CYS A 120 6.83 -4.81 -6.77
CA CYS A 120 7.84 -3.98 -6.14
C CYS A 120 7.52 -3.60 -4.68
N SER A 121 6.45 -4.10 -4.09
CA SER A 121 6.07 -3.74 -2.72
C SER A 121 7.12 -4.12 -1.68
N ALA A 122 7.86 -5.21 -1.90
CA ALA A 122 8.97 -5.61 -1.01
C ALA A 122 10.17 -4.66 -1.13
N GLU A 123 10.47 -4.16 -2.32
CA GLU A 123 11.53 -3.18 -2.57
C GLU A 123 11.13 -1.82 -1.96
N THR A 124 9.90 -1.38 -2.20
CA THR A 124 9.32 -0.17 -1.61
C THR A 124 9.36 -0.22 -0.08
N LYS A 125 9.01 -1.37 0.52
CA LYS A 125 9.09 -1.56 1.97
C LYS A 125 10.53 -1.41 2.51
N ARG A 126 11.52 -1.87 1.77
CA ARG A 126 12.95 -1.69 2.15
C ARG A 126 13.35 -0.23 2.02
N PHE A 127 13.00 0.43 0.92
CA PHE A 127 13.32 1.82 0.66
C PHE A 127 12.71 2.76 1.70
N PHE A 128 11.42 2.58 2.02
CA PHE A 128 10.68 3.43 2.96
C PHE A 128 10.74 2.95 4.42
N HIS A 129 11.55 1.93 4.75
CA HIS A 129 11.64 1.34 6.10
C HIS A 129 10.30 0.91 6.72
N GLY A 130 9.36 0.45 5.89
CA GLY A 130 8.08 -0.05 6.37
C GLY A 130 7.05 -0.18 5.25
N THR A 131 5.93 -0.82 5.56
CA THR A 131 4.81 -0.92 4.62
C THR A 131 4.19 0.46 4.42
N ILE A 132 4.12 0.91 3.19
CA ILE A 132 3.55 2.19 2.80
C ILE A 132 2.53 1.94 1.67
N LYS A 133 1.46 2.72 1.61
CA LYS A 133 0.55 2.71 0.47
C LYS A 133 1.19 3.45 -0.70
N LEU A 134 0.87 3.04 -1.93
CA LEU A 134 1.42 3.67 -3.14
C LEU A 134 1.23 5.20 -3.15
N VAL A 135 0.03 5.68 -2.84
CA VAL A 135 -0.26 7.12 -2.78
C VAL A 135 0.59 7.85 -1.74
N HIS A 136 0.90 7.24 -0.60
CA HIS A 136 1.75 7.89 0.41
C HIS A 136 3.22 7.92 -0.02
N ALA A 137 3.70 6.87 -0.70
CA ALA A 137 5.02 6.85 -1.31
C ALA A 137 5.12 7.93 -2.40
N PHE A 138 4.12 8.02 -3.27
CA PHE A 138 4.02 9.04 -4.31
C PHE A 138 4.01 10.46 -3.73
N ASN A 139 3.17 10.73 -2.72
CA ASN A 139 3.09 12.03 -2.06
C ASN A 139 4.43 12.44 -1.43
N TYR A 140 5.16 11.47 -0.88
CA TYR A 140 6.51 11.72 -0.40
C TYR A 140 7.46 12.12 -1.52
N VAL A 141 7.47 11.35 -2.62
CA VAL A 141 8.34 11.56 -3.78
C VAL A 141 8.07 12.88 -4.49
N GLN A 142 6.80 13.26 -4.61
CA GLN A 142 6.38 14.48 -5.30
C GLN A 142 6.21 15.70 -4.38
N ALA A 143 6.42 15.55 -3.07
CA ALA A 143 6.09 16.56 -2.06
C ALA A 143 4.65 17.10 -2.23
N ALA A 144 3.70 16.21 -2.52
CA ALA A 144 2.31 16.51 -2.83
C ALA A 144 1.35 15.92 -1.77
N GLU A 145 0.10 16.37 -1.77
CA GLU A 145 -1.00 15.79 -1.00
C GLU A 145 -2.09 15.34 -1.99
N THR A 146 -1.91 14.16 -2.56
CA THR A 146 -2.84 13.55 -3.51
C THR A 146 -3.61 12.44 -2.81
N GLU A 147 -4.90 12.31 -3.11
CA GLU A 147 -5.72 11.17 -2.70
C GLU A 147 -5.71 10.10 -3.81
N GLN A 148 -5.70 8.83 -3.41
CA GLN A 148 -5.80 7.72 -4.34
C GLN A 148 -7.23 7.59 -4.82
N LYS A 149 -7.42 7.55 -6.15
CA LYS A 149 -8.72 7.44 -6.78
C LYS A 149 -9.05 6.03 -7.26
N HIS A 150 -8.13 5.08 -7.08
CA HIS A 150 -8.24 3.72 -7.61
C HIS A 150 -8.59 3.72 -9.12
N ASN A 151 -7.86 4.55 -9.86
CA ASN A 151 -7.85 4.56 -11.31
C ASN A 151 -6.56 3.88 -11.76
N PRO A 152 -6.62 2.75 -12.50
CA PRO A 152 -5.43 1.95 -12.74
C PRO A 152 -4.37 2.69 -13.57
N LEU A 153 -4.76 3.62 -14.44
CA LEU A 153 -3.78 4.44 -15.15
C LEU A 153 -3.09 5.45 -14.21
N GLU A 154 -3.84 6.15 -13.36
CA GLU A 154 -3.29 7.09 -12.39
C GLU A 154 -2.37 6.34 -11.41
N ASP A 155 -2.77 5.16 -10.94
CA ASP A 155 -1.98 4.34 -10.02
C ASP A 155 -0.70 3.80 -10.70
N ALA A 156 -0.76 3.38 -11.97
CA ALA A 156 0.43 3.04 -12.76
C ALA A 156 1.39 4.23 -12.95
N MET A 157 0.87 5.46 -13.14
CA MET A 157 1.68 6.68 -13.21
C MET A 157 2.33 7.01 -11.85
N MET A 158 1.61 6.83 -10.75
CA MET A 158 2.17 6.98 -9.40
C MET A 158 3.28 5.96 -9.17
N LEU A 159 3.05 4.71 -9.56
CA LEU A 159 4.02 3.63 -9.46
C LEU A 159 5.30 3.93 -10.23
N GLN A 160 5.19 4.42 -11.47
CA GLN A 160 6.34 4.83 -12.25
C GLN A 160 7.22 5.83 -11.48
N LYS A 161 6.62 6.90 -10.96
CA LYS A 161 7.35 7.95 -10.23
C LYS A 161 8.02 7.44 -8.96
N VAL A 162 7.31 6.59 -8.19
CA VAL A 162 7.86 5.97 -6.99
C VAL A 162 9.02 5.04 -7.34
N TYR A 163 8.84 4.18 -8.35
CA TYR A 163 9.86 3.22 -8.76
C TYR A 163 11.12 3.91 -9.30
N GLU A 164 10.97 4.90 -10.19
CA GLU A 164 12.09 5.68 -10.73
C GLU A 164 12.85 6.41 -9.61
N HIS A 165 12.14 6.96 -8.63
CA HIS A 165 12.76 7.60 -7.47
C HIS A 165 13.61 6.61 -6.68
N MET A 166 13.07 5.41 -6.41
CA MET A 166 13.81 4.37 -5.68
C MET A 166 15.06 3.87 -6.41
N GLN A 167 15.08 3.92 -7.75
CA GLN A 167 16.24 3.51 -8.55
C GLN A 167 17.36 4.57 -8.54
N THR A 168 17.05 5.81 -8.22
CA THR A 168 17.99 6.95 -8.32
C THR A 168 18.40 7.55 -6.98
N HIS A 169 17.79 7.12 -5.89
CA HIS A 169 18.05 7.63 -4.54
C HIS A 169 18.35 6.49 -3.57
N ASP A 170 19.09 6.81 -2.53
CA ASP A 170 19.32 5.89 -1.42
C ASP A 170 18.04 5.67 -0.59
N PRO A 171 17.89 4.48 0.04
CA PRO A 171 16.79 4.24 0.97
C PRO A 171 16.71 5.29 2.07
N LEU A 172 15.50 5.64 2.45
CA LEU A 172 15.27 6.65 3.48
C LEU A 172 15.85 6.17 4.84
N PRO A 173 16.32 7.08 5.69
CA PRO A 173 16.81 6.73 7.02
C PRO A 173 15.69 6.21 7.96
N CYS A 174 14.43 6.57 7.71
CA CYS A 174 13.26 6.15 8.47
C CYS A 174 11.98 6.22 7.63
N HIS A 175 10.91 5.59 8.13
CA HIS A 175 9.62 5.64 7.46
C HIS A 175 9.05 7.08 7.45
N PRO A 176 8.60 7.63 6.30
CA PRO A 176 8.19 9.03 6.17
C PRO A 176 7.00 9.43 7.05
N LEU A 177 6.09 8.47 7.31
CA LEU A 177 4.96 8.71 8.23
C LEU A 177 5.37 8.77 9.71
N ASN A 178 6.61 8.37 10.03
CA ASN A 178 7.16 8.43 11.39
C ASN A 178 8.00 9.68 11.64
N LYS A 179 8.23 10.54 10.63
CA LYS A 179 9.09 11.73 10.77
C LYS A 179 8.68 12.62 11.95
N GLY A 180 7.39 12.79 12.20
CA GLY A 180 6.92 13.57 13.34
C GLY A 180 7.18 12.91 14.69
N PHE A 181 7.24 11.59 14.72
CA PHE A 181 7.52 10.79 15.91
C PHE A 181 9.03 10.76 16.19
N ASP A 182 9.86 10.55 15.17
CA ASP A 182 11.33 10.53 15.29
C ASP A 182 11.88 11.91 15.65
N ALA A 183 11.28 12.99 15.13
CA ALA A 183 11.65 14.34 15.53
C ALA A 183 11.29 14.63 17.01
N ALA A 184 10.14 14.14 17.48
CA ALA A 184 9.76 14.24 18.90
C ALA A 184 10.65 13.34 19.78
N MET A 185 11.03 12.14 19.29
CA MET A 185 11.92 11.22 20.00
C MET A 185 13.38 11.65 19.96
N SER A 186 13.88 12.19 18.84
CA SER A 186 15.27 12.68 18.76
C SER A 186 15.48 13.93 19.60
N SER A 187 14.46 14.78 19.75
CA SER A 187 14.52 15.89 20.72
C SER A 187 14.42 15.41 22.18
N ALA A 188 13.91 14.20 22.43
CA ALA A 188 13.86 13.57 23.74
C ALA A 188 15.11 12.71 24.07
N SER A 189 16.08 12.60 23.15
CA SER A 189 17.31 11.80 23.35
C SER A 189 18.36 12.46 24.27
N VAL A 190 18.03 13.59 24.86
CA VAL A 190 18.80 14.13 25.98
C VAL A 190 18.53 13.22 27.20
N LYS A 191 19.61 12.59 27.73
CA LYS A 191 19.65 11.74 28.94
C LYS A 191 18.46 11.97 29.87
N MET A 192 17.41 11.15 29.69
CA MET A 192 16.29 11.13 30.62
C MET A 192 16.62 10.17 31.74
N PRO A 193 16.45 10.53 33.01
CA PRO A 193 16.40 9.59 34.12
C PRO A 193 15.34 8.53 33.84
N SER A 194 15.41 7.39 34.54
CA SER A 194 14.38 6.34 34.55
C SER A 194 13.01 7.00 34.79
N GLY A 195 12.31 7.38 33.76
CA GLY A 195 11.26 8.34 33.92
C GLY A 195 9.98 7.88 33.23
N THR A 196 8.97 8.58 33.55
CA THR A 196 7.56 8.41 33.19
C THR A 196 7.35 8.32 31.68
N PHE A 197 6.62 7.31 31.23
CA PHE A 197 6.19 7.14 29.85
C PHE A 197 4.76 7.66 29.68
N TRP A 198 4.49 8.25 28.53
CA TRP A 198 3.14 8.57 28.13
C TRP A 198 2.69 7.73 26.91
N CYS A 199 1.41 7.43 26.84
CA CYS A 199 0.80 6.78 25.68
C CYS A 199 -0.51 7.47 25.32
N LYS A 200 -0.77 7.66 24.02
CA LYS A 200 -1.97 8.28 23.49
C LYS A 200 -2.50 7.56 22.27
N HIS A 201 -3.82 7.33 22.23
CA HIS A 201 -4.50 6.87 21.03
C HIS A 201 -4.68 8.04 20.03
N VAL A 202 -4.16 7.91 18.82
CA VAL A 202 -4.10 9.01 17.83
C VAL A 202 -5.47 9.37 17.29
N ASN A 203 -6.35 8.39 17.08
CA ASN A 203 -7.69 8.60 16.52
C ASN A 203 -8.72 9.08 17.55
N GLY A 204 -8.34 9.25 18.81
CA GLY A 204 -9.20 9.81 19.85
C GLY A 204 -9.50 11.31 19.71
N GLY A 205 -9.08 11.94 18.60
CA GLY A 205 -9.27 13.35 18.35
C GLY A 205 -8.66 14.23 19.44
N LYS A 206 -9.23 15.42 19.64
CA LYS A 206 -8.82 16.35 20.74
C LYS A 206 -9.06 15.76 22.14
N ASN A 207 -9.88 14.72 22.26
CA ASN A 207 -10.25 14.05 23.52
C ASN A 207 -9.46 12.79 23.82
N GLY A 208 -8.47 12.42 23.00
CA GLY A 208 -7.58 11.29 23.29
C GLY A 208 -6.80 11.59 24.56
N LYS A 209 -7.17 10.94 25.68
CA LYS A 209 -6.48 11.13 26.95
C LYS A 209 -5.06 10.61 26.87
N ILE A 210 -4.08 11.44 27.20
CA ILE A 210 -2.73 11.00 27.47
C ILE A 210 -2.76 10.26 28.80
N ARG A 211 -2.10 9.09 28.85
CA ARG A 211 -1.87 8.33 30.08
C ARG A 211 -0.38 8.33 30.37
N ASN A 212 -0.04 8.58 31.61
CA ASN A 212 1.33 8.51 32.10
C ASN A 212 1.55 7.21 32.85
N PHE A 213 2.74 6.64 32.72
CA PHE A 213 3.15 5.39 33.32
C PHE A 213 4.54 5.55 33.91
N GLU A 214 4.78 4.92 35.06
CA GLU A 214 6.08 5.00 35.76
C GLU A 214 7.16 4.19 35.03
N THR A 215 6.76 3.09 34.43
CA THR A 215 7.68 2.19 33.73
C THR A 215 7.26 1.97 32.26
N CYS A 216 8.22 1.57 31.44
CA CYS A 216 7.96 1.17 30.06
C CYS A 216 7.08 -0.08 30.00
N ASP A 217 7.23 -1.00 30.96
CA ASP A 217 6.48 -2.26 31.01
C ASP A 217 5.01 -2.01 31.31
N ASP A 218 4.67 -1.10 32.25
CA ASP A 218 3.30 -0.68 32.52
C ASP A 218 2.64 -0.07 31.29
N ALA A 219 3.35 0.75 30.54
CA ALA A 219 2.87 1.32 29.29
C ALA A 219 2.62 0.25 28.20
N ILE A 220 3.50 -0.75 28.12
CA ILE A 220 3.35 -1.90 27.22
C ILE A 220 2.13 -2.73 27.61
N ASP A 221 1.97 -3.06 28.87
CA ASP A 221 0.86 -3.88 29.36
C ASP A 221 -0.49 -3.19 29.14
N TRP A 222 -0.55 -1.90 29.40
CA TRP A 222 -1.75 -1.11 29.10
C TRP A 222 -2.04 -1.09 27.59
N LEU A 223 -1.02 -0.86 26.76
CA LEU A 223 -1.17 -0.79 25.31
C LEU A 223 -1.64 -2.14 24.73
N ILE A 224 -1.07 -3.25 25.20
CA ILE A 224 -1.51 -4.60 24.84
C ILE A 224 -2.97 -4.80 25.19
N THR A 225 -3.34 -4.46 26.43
CA THR A 225 -4.72 -4.63 26.93
C THR A 225 -5.71 -3.79 26.10
N ASP A 226 -5.38 -2.54 25.79
CA ASP A 226 -6.26 -1.64 25.04
C ASP A 226 -6.41 -2.07 23.57
N VAL A 227 -5.32 -2.50 22.93
CA VAL A 227 -5.33 -3.04 21.56
C VAL A 227 -6.12 -4.34 21.48
N MET A 228 -5.94 -5.24 22.45
CA MET A 228 -6.70 -6.51 22.50
C MET A 228 -8.19 -6.27 22.70
N ARG A 229 -8.55 -5.30 23.54
CA ARG A 229 -9.96 -4.92 23.76
C ARG A 229 -10.58 -4.29 22.52
N ALA A 230 -9.83 -3.42 21.80
CA ALA A 230 -10.34 -2.71 20.64
C ALA A 230 -10.47 -3.58 19.39
N LYS A 231 -9.63 -4.60 19.24
CA LYS A 231 -9.56 -5.42 18.01
C LYS A 231 -10.20 -6.80 18.16
N GLU A 232 -10.45 -7.26 19.37
CA GLU A 232 -10.95 -8.63 19.65
C GLU A 232 -10.31 -9.70 18.77
N PRO A 233 -8.96 -9.74 18.65
CA PRO A 233 -8.29 -10.60 17.70
C PRO A 233 -8.49 -12.08 18.08
N GLU A 234 -8.55 -12.95 17.09
CA GLU A 234 -8.51 -14.39 17.29
C GLU A 234 -7.29 -14.79 18.15
N LEU A 235 -7.47 -15.80 19.01
CA LEU A 235 -6.44 -16.25 19.97
C LEU A 235 -5.08 -16.48 19.32
N ILE A 236 -5.07 -17.05 18.11
CA ILE A 236 -3.84 -17.35 17.35
C ILE A 236 -3.03 -16.10 16.96
N HIS A 237 -3.67 -14.94 16.93
CA HIS A 237 -2.98 -13.69 16.56
C HIS A 237 -2.53 -12.87 17.75
N ARG A 238 -2.96 -13.20 18.99
CA ARG A 238 -2.65 -12.43 20.20
C ARG A 238 -1.15 -12.33 20.48
N ASP A 239 -0.46 -13.46 20.46
CA ASP A 239 0.98 -13.50 20.74
C ASP A 239 1.78 -12.69 19.70
N ARG A 240 1.37 -12.75 18.44
CA ARG A 240 1.99 -11.96 17.36
C ARG A 240 1.76 -10.46 17.55
N ILE A 241 0.56 -10.06 17.98
CA ILE A 241 0.23 -8.65 18.27
C ILE A 241 1.06 -8.17 19.45
N MET A 242 1.11 -8.95 20.56
CA MET A 242 1.92 -8.65 21.73
C MET A 242 3.41 -8.47 21.36
N ALA A 243 3.99 -9.42 20.63
CA ALA A 243 5.39 -9.35 20.21
C ALA A 243 5.67 -8.10 19.35
N ASN A 244 4.75 -7.73 18.47
CA ASN A 244 4.88 -6.54 17.64
C ASN A 244 4.78 -5.24 18.47
N ILE A 245 3.88 -5.16 19.43
CA ILE A 245 3.76 -4.02 20.34
C ILE A 245 5.05 -3.87 21.14
N MET A 246 5.52 -4.94 21.80
CA MET A 246 6.76 -4.92 22.59
C MET A 246 7.98 -4.48 21.74
N LYS A 247 8.08 -5.00 20.51
CA LYS A 247 9.15 -4.61 19.58
C LYS A 247 9.05 -3.14 19.18
N ALA A 248 7.84 -2.65 18.90
CA ALA A 248 7.60 -1.27 18.51
C ALA A 248 7.93 -0.30 19.65
N VAL A 249 7.45 -0.58 20.87
CA VAL A 249 7.72 0.26 22.06
C VAL A 249 9.22 0.32 22.37
N ARG A 250 9.91 -0.83 22.37
CA ARG A 250 11.36 -0.88 22.62
C ARG A 250 12.18 -0.13 21.57
N LYS A 251 11.69 -0.08 20.33
CA LYS A 251 12.33 0.68 19.25
C LYS A 251 11.92 2.16 19.20
N GLY A 252 10.98 2.59 20.04
CA GLY A 252 10.42 3.93 19.98
C GLY A 252 9.57 4.22 18.76
N THR A 253 9.04 3.19 18.07
CA THR A 253 8.19 3.33 16.88
C THR A 253 6.72 3.16 17.25
N GLY A 254 5.81 3.90 16.58
CA GLY A 254 4.38 3.78 16.79
C GLY A 254 3.81 2.41 16.42
N TYR A 255 2.67 2.05 17.00
CA TYR A 255 1.93 0.84 16.69
C TYR A 255 0.44 1.13 16.49
N CYS A 256 -0.09 0.76 15.33
CA CYS A 256 -1.47 1.08 14.95
C CYS A 256 -1.77 2.59 15.15
N ASN A 257 -2.80 2.89 15.95
CA ASN A 257 -3.27 4.24 16.25
C ASN A 257 -2.71 4.80 17.55
N TYR A 258 -1.63 4.24 18.10
CA TYR A 258 -1.05 4.66 19.36
C TYR A 258 0.28 5.37 19.14
N LYS A 259 0.48 6.44 19.88
CA LYS A 259 1.76 7.12 20.05
C LYS A 259 2.16 7.07 21.51
N TRP A 260 3.46 7.02 21.76
CA TRP A 260 4.05 7.05 23.09
C TRP A 260 5.37 7.83 23.09
N GLY A 261 5.83 8.16 24.26
CA GLY A 261 7.09 8.84 24.49
C GLY A 261 7.44 8.89 25.96
N ARG A 262 8.59 9.49 26.27
CA ARG A 262 8.95 9.79 27.65
C ARG A 262 8.48 11.19 28.01
N VAL A 263 8.02 11.39 29.25
CA VAL A 263 7.65 12.71 29.78
C VAL A 263 8.91 13.51 30.05
N LYS A 264 8.96 14.77 29.65
CA LYS A 264 10.05 15.68 30.01
C LYS A 264 9.86 16.15 31.46
N GLU A 265 10.94 16.26 32.23
CA GLU A 265 10.90 16.69 33.64
C GLU A 265 10.23 18.07 33.85
N GLU A 266 10.23 18.94 32.85
CA GLU A 266 9.61 20.29 32.94
C GLU A 266 8.08 20.26 32.91
N GLU A 267 7.45 19.13 32.53
CA GLU A 267 5.98 18.99 32.49
C GLU A 267 5.40 18.37 33.76
N VAL A 268 6.24 17.93 34.69
CA VAL A 268 5.81 17.25 35.96
C VAL A 268 5.56 18.25 37.09
N THR A 269 5.96 19.52 36.92
CA THR A 269 5.92 20.51 38.04
C THR A 269 4.66 21.39 38.08
N ASN A 270 3.63 21.12 37.28
CA ASN A 270 2.42 21.93 37.22
C ASN A 270 1.12 21.08 37.24
N ASP A 271 0.92 20.27 38.29
CA ASP A 271 -0.43 19.82 38.72
C ASP A 271 -0.50 19.70 40.24
#